data_df29c86461b86f752f408bd5256f8e18
#
_entry.id   df29c86461b86f752f408bd5256f8e18
#
_cell.length_a   1.000
_cell.length_b   1.000
_cell.length_c   1.000
_cell.angle_alpha   90.00
_cell.angle_beta   90.00
_cell.angle_gamma   90.00
#
_symmetry.space_group_name_H-M   'P 1'
#
loop_
_entity.id
_entity.type
_entity.pdbx_description
1 polymer ?
#
loop_
_entity_poly.entity_id
_entity_poly.type
_entity_poly.pdbx_seq_one_letter_code
_entity_poly.pdbx_strand_id
1 'polypeptide(L)'
;KTATALLFILASLIVIALPVYFSIQLISSELSVVLNNQAELMADAKIVGQKIYDLTGVQLLSDENILTFQKKAAAIIPSLLNSSAAILSNFAIMFFLLYFLLVNGRQVEKFLDRFIPLKEENIDLLGLETKNMIRANAIGIPVLAIVQGIVATIGYWIFGIKDFGLWGFLTGVFSMIPVVGTAVIWIPLTAYLFSINQTGNAAGLLIYALVLITNIDYIVRLTL
;
A
#
# COMPACT_ATOMS: atom_id res chain seq x y z
N LYS A 1 4.18 24.21 23.43
CA LYS A 1 3.28 23.07 23.17
C LYS A 1 2.55 23.23 21.84
N THR A 2 1.84 24.35 21.61
CA THR A 2 1.13 24.63 20.34
C THR A 2 2.05 24.63 19.13
N ALA A 3 3.21 25.29 19.20
CA ALA A 3 4.19 25.31 18.10
C ALA A 3 4.73 23.90 17.80
N THR A 4 5.00 23.09 18.83
CA THR A 4 5.46 21.71 18.66
C THR A 4 4.36 20.85 18.03
N ALA A 5 3.10 21.01 18.46
CA ALA A 5 1.97 20.29 17.87
C ALA A 5 1.79 20.63 16.39
N LEU A 6 1.89 21.92 16.02
CA LEU A 6 1.82 22.36 14.63
C LEU A 6 2.97 21.81 13.78
N LEU A 7 4.19 21.78 14.31
CA LEU A 7 5.33 21.17 13.60
C LEU A 7 5.11 19.66 13.38
N PHE A 8 4.58 18.93 14.37
CA PHE A 8 4.25 17.50 14.21
C PHE A 8 3.17 17.27 13.17
N ILE A 9 2.12 18.11 13.15
CA ILE A 9 1.06 18.03 12.14
C ILE A 9 1.63 18.29 10.74
N LEU A 10 2.46 19.31 10.60
CA LEU A 10 3.07 19.65 9.33
C LEU A 10 4.02 18.53 8.85
N ALA A 11 4.81 17.97 9.76
CA ALA A 11 5.66 16.82 9.46
C ALA A 11 4.82 15.59 9.04
N SER A 12 3.73 15.29 9.76
CA SER A 12 2.83 14.19 9.43
C SER A 12 2.17 14.38 8.06
N LEU A 13 1.76 15.61 7.75
CA LEU A 13 1.18 15.94 6.45
C LEU A 13 2.20 15.73 5.33
N ILE A 14 3.45 16.15 5.51
CA ILE A 14 4.52 15.95 4.53
C ILE A 14 4.79 14.45 4.33
N VAL A 15 4.90 13.68 5.42
CA VAL A 15 5.17 12.24 5.37
C VAL A 15 4.07 11.47 4.64
N ILE A 16 2.82 11.92 4.72
CA ILE A 16 1.69 11.33 4.00
C ILE A 16 1.60 11.87 2.57
N ALA A 17 1.72 13.19 2.40
CA ALA A 17 1.52 13.83 1.11
C ALA A 17 2.61 13.49 0.08
N LEU A 18 3.87 13.34 0.51
CA LEU A 18 4.99 13.06 -0.41
C LEU A 18 4.82 11.70 -1.12
N PRO A 19 4.63 10.56 -0.43
CA PRO A 19 4.42 9.28 -1.11
C PRO A 19 3.19 9.30 -2.01
N VAL A 20 2.10 9.92 -1.58
CA VAL A 20 0.86 10.02 -2.37
C VAL A 20 1.10 10.87 -3.62
N TYR A 21 1.75 12.03 -3.50
CA TYR A 21 2.08 12.90 -4.63
C TYR A 21 2.97 12.18 -5.66
N PHE A 22 4.06 11.55 -5.21
CA PHE A 22 4.94 10.79 -6.10
C PHE A 22 4.21 9.61 -6.75
N SER A 23 3.38 8.87 -5.98
CA SER A 23 2.58 7.78 -6.55
C SER A 23 1.62 8.28 -7.63
N ILE A 24 0.91 9.39 -7.41
CA ILE A 24 0.02 9.98 -8.40
C ILE A 24 0.80 10.43 -9.64
N GLN A 25 1.92 11.13 -9.46
CA GLN A 25 2.73 11.62 -10.57
C GLN A 25 3.29 10.48 -11.42
N LEU A 26 3.77 9.40 -10.79
CA LEU A 26 4.32 8.25 -11.46
C LEU A 26 3.24 7.40 -12.14
N ILE A 27 2.09 7.22 -11.50
CA ILE A 27 0.98 6.46 -12.07
C ILE A 27 0.24 7.23 -13.16
N SER A 28 0.20 8.56 -13.10
CA SER A 28 -0.58 9.38 -14.06
C SER A 28 -0.12 9.20 -15.50
N SER A 29 1.18 9.02 -15.75
CA SER A 29 1.72 8.72 -17.07
C SER A 29 1.25 7.36 -17.57
N GLU A 30 1.34 6.34 -16.74
CA GLU A 30 0.92 4.97 -17.06
C GLU A 30 -0.61 4.85 -17.15
N LEU A 31 -1.34 5.57 -16.30
CA LEU A 31 -2.79 5.58 -16.32
C LEU A 31 -3.34 6.15 -17.64
N SER A 32 -2.70 7.15 -18.21
CA SER A 32 -3.08 7.70 -19.51
C SER A 32 -2.92 6.68 -20.64
N VAL A 33 -1.87 5.87 -20.60
CA VAL A 33 -1.64 4.77 -21.56
C VAL A 33 -2.72 3.69 -21.40
N VAL A 34 -3.01 3.31 -20.15
CA VAL A 34 -4.07 2.34 -19.82
C VAL A 34 -5.45 2.80 -20.27
N LEU A 35 -5.78 4.08 -20.05
CA LEU A 35 -7.07 4.65 -20.43
C LEU A 35 -7.22 4.81 -21.95
N ASN A 36 -6.13 5.09 -22.66
CA ASN A 36 -6.15 5.26 -24.09
C ASN A 36 -6.11 3.91 -24.87
N ASN A 37 -5.55 2.86 -24.27
CA ASN A 37 -5.36 1.56 -24.90
C ASN A 37 -6.24 0.45 -24.30
N GLN A 38 -7.46 0.79 -23.85
CA GLN A 38 -8.35 -0.18 -23.19
C GLN A 38 -8.61 -1.45 -24.01
N ALA A 39 -8.71 -1.33 -25.34
CA ALA A 39 -8.94 -2.48 -26.23
C ALA A 39 -7.74 -3.45 -26.24
N GLU A 40 -6.53 -2.93 -26.24
CA GLU A 40 -5.29 -3.71 -26.23
C GLU A 40 -5.10 -4.42 -24.89
N LEU A 41 -5.33 -3.72 -23.78
CA LEU A 41 -5.30 -4.29 -22.43
C LEU A 41 -6.33 -5.41 -22.24
N MET A 42 -7.51 -5.28 -22.87
CA MET A 42 -8.52 -6.32 -22.86
C MET A 42 -8.08 -7.55 -23.65
N ALA A 43 -7.44 -7.35 -24.80
CA ALA A 43 -6.87 -8.45 -25.59
C ALA A 43 -5.79 -9.18 -24.79
N ASP A 44 -4.91 -8.45 -24.14
CA ASP A 44 -3.84 -9.00 -23.30
C ASP A 44 -4.40 -9.76 -22.08
N ALA A 45 -5.40 -9.20 -21.40
CA ALA A 45 -6.07 -9.87 -20.30
C ALA A 45 -6.73 -11.20 -20.74
N LYS A 46 -7.33 -11.25 -21.92
CA LYS A 46 -7.89 -12.48 -22.49
C LYS A 46 -6.81 -13.52 -22.78
N ILE A 47 -5.68 -13.10 -23.35
CA ILE A 47 -4.53 -13.97 -23.62
C ILE A 47 -3.99 -14.57 -22.33
N VAL A 48 -3.84 -13.75 -21.29
CA VAL A 48 -3.42 -14.20 -19.93
C VAL A 48 -4.43 -15.20 -19.36
N GLY A 49 -5.72 -14.88 -19.45
CA GLY A 49 -6.79 -15.75 -18.96
C GLY A 49 -6.80 -17.11 -19.65
N GLN A 50 -6.63 -17.13 -20.95
CA GLN A 50 -6.57 -18.37 -21.74
C GLN A 50 -5.35 -19.21 -21.37
N LYS A 51 -4.17 -18.61 -21.24
CA LYS A 51 -2.95 -19.32 -20.83
C LYS A 51 -3.05 -19.91 -19.44
N ILE A 52 -3.65 -19.18 -18.48
CA ILE A 52 -3.87 -19.70 -17.13
C ILE A 52 -4.85 -20.89 -17.18
N TYR A 53 -5.90 -20.79 -17.98
CA TYR A 53 -6.85 -21.89 -18.18
C TYR A 53 -6.16 -23.13 -18.77
N ASP A 54 -5.33 -22.95 -19.80
CA ASP A 54 -4.61 -24.05 -20.45
C ASP A 54 -3.61 -24.75 -19.50
N LEU A 55 -3.05 -24.01 -18.54
CA LEU A 55 -2.09 -24.55 -17.56
C LEU A 55 -2.73 -25.15 -16.31
N THR A 56 -3.85 -24.61 -15.85
CA THR A 56 -4.42 -24.92 -14.53
C THR A 56 -5.83 -25.53 -14.60
N GLY A 57 -6.50 -25.44 -15.76
CA GLY A 57 -7.91 -25.79 -15.91
C GLY A 57 -8.88 -24.83 -15.20
N VAL A 58 -8.39 -23.75 -14.60
CA VAL A 58 -9.20 -22.78 -13.84
C VAL A 58 -9.45 -21.53 -14.67
N GLN A 59 -10.73 -21.23 -14.93
CA GLN A 59 -11.15 -20.03 -15.65
C GLN A 59 -11.21 -18.82 -14.71
N LEU A 60 -10.07 -18.16 -14.50
CA LEU A 60 -9.98 -16.99 -13.63
C LEU A 60 -10.53 -15.72 -14.28
N LEU A 61 -10.43 -15.61 -15.61
CA LEU A 61 -10.85 -14.44 -16.38
C LEU A 61 -11.95 -14.86 -17.37
N SER A 62 -13.21 -14.84 -16.92
CA SER A 62 -14.36 -14.90 -17.83
C SER A 62 -14.62 -13.52 -18.43
N ASP A 63 -15.27 -13.46 -19.63
CA ASP A 63 -15.65 -12.19 -20.26
C ASP A 63 -16.49 -11.31 -19.32
N GLU A 64 -17.32 -11.91 -18.47
CA GLU A 64 -18.13 -11.22 -17.47
C GLU A 64 -17.28 -10.59 -16.35
N ASN A 65 -16.25 -11.29 -15.87
CA ASN A 65 -15.33 -10.78 -14.87
C ASN A 65 -14.47 -9.64 -15.42
N ILE A 66 -14.03 -9.74 -16.68
CA ILE A 66 -13.26 -8.70 -17.36
C ILE A 66 -14.11 -7.44 -17.51
N LEU A 67 -15.37 -7.56 -17.98
CA LEU A 67 -16.29 -6.44 -18.10
C LEU A 67 -16.64 -5.80 -16.74
N THR A 68 -16.75 -6.62 -15.70
CA THR A 68 -17.01 -6.14 -14.34
C THR A 68 -15.81 -5.38 -13.79
N PHE A 69 -14.60 -5.90 -14.03
CA PHE A 69 -13.34 -5.22 -13.66
C PHE A 69 -13.20 -3.88 -14.39
N GLN A 70 -13.48 -3.84 -15.70
CA GLN A 70 -13.45 -2.62 -16.50
C GLN A 70 -14.44 -1.57 -15.97
N LYS A 71 -15.68 -1.96 -15.70
CA LYS A 71 -16.69 -1.06 -15.12
C LYS A 71 -16.25 -0.52 -13.76
N LYS A 72 -15.69 -1.37 -12.90
CA LYS A 72 -15.18 -0.96 -11.59
C LYS A 72 -13.97 -0.05 -11.74
N ALA A 73 -13.02 -0.37 -12.59
CA ALA A 73 -11.84 0.47 -12.85
C ALA A 73 -12.23 1.85 -13.42
N ALA A 74 -13.13 1.89 -14.39
CA ALA A 74 -13.66 3.14 -14.94
C ALA A 74 -14.45 3.98 -13.93
N ALA A 75 -15.06 3.34 -12.92
CA ALA A 75 -15.79 4.03 -11.86
C ALA A 75 -14.87 4.58 -10.76
N ILE A 76 -13.62 4.10 -10.63
CA ILE A 76 -12.69 4.56 -9.60
C ILE A 76 -12.37 6.05 -9.76
N ILE A 77 -12.08 6.53 -10.97
CA ILE A 77 -11.70 7.94 -11.21
C ILE A 77 -12.83 8.91 -10.83
N PRO A 78 -14.08 8.73 -11.32
CA PRO A 78 -15.19 9.57 -10.89
C PRO A 78 -15.49 9.46 -9.39
N SER A 79 -15.33 8.25 -8.80
CA SER A 79 -15.56 8.05 -7.37
C SER A 79 -14.51 8.77 -6.52
N LEU A 80 -13.25 8.79 -6.93
CA LEU A 80 -12.18 9.55 -6.28
C LEU A 80 -12.44 11.07 -6.35
N LEU A 81 -12.87 11.57 -7.50
CA LEU A 81 -13.22 12.97 -7.68
C LEU A 81 -14.44 13.38 -6.82
N ASN A 82 -15.48 12.56 -6.82
CA ASN A 82 -16.68 12.81 -6.01
C ASN A 82 -16.41 12.66 -4.50
N SER A 83 -15.46 11.82 -4.13
CA SER A 83 -15.06 11.63 -2.72
C SER A 83 -14.12 12.72 -2.20
N SER A 84 -13.62 13.62 -3.05
CA SER A 84 -12.61 14.62 -2.67
C SER A 84 -13.06 15.49 -1.50
N ALA A 85 -14.33 15.91 -1.44
CA ALA A 85 -14.87 16.71 -0.35
C ALA A 85 -14.92 15.89 0.96
N ALA A 86 -15.33 14.62 0.89
CA ALA A 86 -15.37 13.73 2.06
C ALA A 86 -13.95 13.41 2.55
N ILE A 87 -13.02 13.17 1.64
CA ILE A 87 -11.61 12.94 1.95
C ILE A 87 -11.03 14.17 2.65
N LEU A 88 -11.24 15.36 2.10
CA LEU A 88 -10.74 16.61 2.68
C LEU A 88 -11.34 16.86 4.07
N SER A 89 -12.63 16.61 4.24
CA SER A 89 -13.31 16.71 5.53
C SER A 89 -12.74 15.73 6.55
N ASN A 90 -12.51 14.46 6.15
CA ASN A 90 -11.91 13.45 7.03
C ASN A 90 -10.49 13.82 7.44
N PHE A 91 -9.67 14.33 6.52
CA PHE A 91 -8.34 14.84 6.86
C PHE A 91 -8.40 16.04 7.81
N ALA A 92 -9.32 16.97 7.59
CA ALA A 92 -9.51 18.12 8.48
C ALA A 92 -9.88 17.67 9.90
N ILE A 93 -10.83 16.75 10.03
CA ILE A 93 -11.23 16.18 11.32
C ILE A 93 -10.05 15.42 11.98
N MET A 94 -9.34 14.60 11.20
CA MET A 94 -8.18 13.84 11.68
C MET A 94 -7.10 14.78 12.24
N PHE A 95 -6.71 15.80 11.50
CA PHE A 95 -5.69 16.76 11.94
C PHE A 95 -6.18 17.64 13.09
N PHE A 96 -7.46 17.99 13.13
CA PHE A 96 -8.06 18.68 14.26
C PHE A 96 -7.99 17.84 15.55
N LEU A 97 -8.39 16.57 15.47
CA LEU A 97 -8.29 15.65 16.61
C LEU A 97 -6.84 15.43 17.03
N LEU A 98 -5.94 15.25 16.07
CA LEU A 98 -4.51 15.11 16.34
C LEU A 98 -3.96 16.34 17.06
N TYR A 99 -4.30 17.54 16.60
CA TYR A 99 -3.91 18.78 17.27
C TYR A 99 -4.42 18.83 18.70
N PHE A 100 -5.70 18.56 18.89
CA PHE A 100 -6.32 18.57 20.21
C PHE A 100 -5.65 17.59 21.17
N LEU A 101 -5.39 16.36 20.70
CA LEU A 101 -4.72 15.32 21.48
C LEU A 101 -3.27 15.70 21.82
N LEU A 102 -2.54 16.30 20.89
CA LEU A 102 -1.15 16.72 21.13
C LEU A 102 -1.07 17.88 22.15
N VAL A 103 -2.01 18.81 22.10
CA VAL A 103 -2.02 19.97 23.01
C VAL A 103 -2.53 19.59 24.40
N ASN A 104 -3.59 18.77 24.47
CA ASN A 104 -4.30 18.43 25.70
C ASN A 104 -4.08 16.99 26.18
N GLY A 105 -3.06 16.28 25.63
CA GLY A 105 -2.84 14.85 25.86
C GLY A 105 -2.90 14.42 27.33
N ARG A 106 -2.25 15.17 28.23
CA ARG A 106 -2.29 14.87 29.68
C ARG A 106 -3.69 14.98 30.32
N GLN A 107 -4.56 15.86 29.78
CA GLN A 107 -5.92 16.00 30.28
C GLN A 107 -6.78 14.85 29.80
N VAL A 108 -6.58 14.45 28.54
CA VAL A 108 -7.24 13.29 27.92
C VAL A 108 -6.82 11.99 28.63
N GLU A 109 -5.54 11.82 28.91
CA GLU A 109 -5.00 10.68 29.69
C GLU A 109 -5.68 10.57 31.03
N LYS A 110 -5.66 11.64 31.86
CA LYS A 110 -6.33 11.68 33.18
C LYS A 110 -7.84 11.49 33.10
N PHE A 111 -8.46 11.88 32.00
CA PHE A 111 -9.89 11.67 31.82
C PHE A 111 -10.17 10.19 31.52
N LEU A 112 -9.37 9.57 30.65
CA LEU A 112 -9.49 8.16 30.29
C LEU A 112 -9.22 7.24 31.50
N ASP A 113 -8.23 7.55 32.34
CA ASP A 113 -7.89 6.77 33.55
C ASP A 113 -9.10 6.57 34.47
N ARG A 114 -10.03 7.54 34.51
CA ARG A 114 -11.25 7.44 35.33
C ARG A 114 -12.28 6.44 34.79
N PHE A 115 -12.23 6.14 33.52
CA PHE A 115 -13.19 5.24 32.84
C PHE A 115 -12.66 3.82 32.65
N ILE A 116 -11.36 3.62 32.84
CA ILE A 116 -10.75 2.32 32.68
C ILE A 116 -10.88 1.55 34.01
N PRO A 117 -11.69 0.47 34.09
CA PRO A 117 -11.89 -0.28 35.30
C PRO A 117 -10.74 -1.26 35.60
N LEU A 118 -9.51 -0.76 35.59
CA LEU A 118 -8.29 -1.53 35.86
C LEU A 118 -7.61 -0.98 37.13
N LYS A 119 -6.76 -1.83 37.74
CA LYS A 119 -5.87 -1.39 38.82
C LYS A 119 -4.78 -0.47 38.25
N GLU A 120 -4.31 0.49 39.04
CA GLU A 120 -3.28 1.48 38.62
C GLU A 120 -2.05 0.83 38.03
N GLU A 121 -1.53 -0.26 38.58
CA GLU A 121 -0.39 -1.02 38.05
C GLU A 121 -0.64 -1.56 36.63
N ASN A 122 -1.86 -1.97 36.33
CA ASN A 122 -2.24 -2.47 35.01
C ASN A 122 -2.44 -1.33 34.00
N ILE A 123 -2.87 -0.14 34.45
CA ILE A 123 -3.00 1.06 33.62
C ILE A 123 -1.61 1.52 33.19
N ASP A 124 -0.66 1.59 34.11
CA ASP A 124 0.74 1.97 33.80
C ASP A 124 1.39 0.98 32.83
N LEU A 125 1.19 -0.31 33.08
CA LEU A 125 1.70 -1.37 32.18
C LEU A 125 1.08 -1.26 30.79
N LEU A 126 -0.24 -1.09 30.71
CA LEU A 126 -0.95 -0.91 29.44
C LEU A 126 -0.44 0.33 28.68
N GLY A 127 -0.22 1.44 29.39
CA GLY A 127 0.34 2.66 28.84
C GLY A 127 1.74 2.47 28.28
N LEU A 128 2.60 1.77 29.01
CA LEU A 128 3.96 1.45 28.60
C LEU A 128 3.99 0.55 27.35
N GLU A 129 3.22 -0.53 27.38
CA GLU A 129 3.13 -1.48 26.26
C GLU A 129 2.53 -0.81 25.02
N THR A 130 1.47 -0.02 25.16
CA THR A 130 0.89 0.75 24.05
C THR A 130 1.90 1.71 23.45
N LYS A 131 2.66 2.43 24.28
CA LYS A 131 3.73 3.34 23.82
C LYS A 131 4.81 2.59 23.06
N ASN A 132 5.24 1.43 23.54
CA ASN A 132 6.23 0.60 22.89
C ASN A 132 5.73 0.08 21.53
N MET A 133 4.48 -0.39 21.48
CA MET A 133 3.85 -0.84 20.23
C MET A 133 3.72 0.30 19.20
N ILE A 134 3.28 1.48 19.63
CA ILE A 134 3.18 2.65 18.76
C ILE A 134 4.55 3.04 18.22
N ARG A 135 5.58 3.09 19.09
CA ARG A 135 6.94 3.43 18.69
C ARG A 135 7.52 2.41 17.71
N ALA A 136 7.36 1.12 17.99
CA ALA A 136 7.82 0.05 17.11
C ALA A 136 7.15 0.13 15.73
N ASN A 137 5.84 0.35 15.67
CA ASN A 137 5.11 0.48 14.40
C ASN A 137 5.45 1.77 13.65
N ALA A 138 5.57 2.90 14.36
CA ALA A 138 5.89 4.19 13.74
C ALA A 138 7.26 4.22 13.05
N ILE A 139 8.22 3.43 13.55
CA ILE A 139 9.54 3.29 12.93
C ILE A 139 9.56 2.07 12.00
N GLY A 140 8.97 0.96 12.43
CA GLY A 140 9.02 -0.31 11.71
C GLY A 140 8.31 -0.27 10.35
N ILE A 141 7.14 0.36 10.27
CA ILE A 141 6.38 0.43 9.01
C ILE A 141 7.13 1.20 7.92
N PRO A 142 7.68 2.41 8.13
CA PRO A 142 8.49 3.09 7.12
C PRO A 142 9.77 2.33 6.74
N VAL A 143 10.46 1.75 7.72
CA VAL A 143 11.66 0.95 7.46
C VAL A 143 11.31 -0.26 6.59
N LEU A 144 10.24 -0.96 6.94
CA LEU A 144 9.72 -2.08 6.17
C LEU A 144 9.38 -1.66 4.73
N ALA A 145 8.67 -0.54 4.55
CA ALA A 145 8.32 -0.02 3.24
C ALA A 145 9.56 0.25 2.36
N ILE A 146 10.61 0.84 2.95
CA ILE A 146 11.87 1.10 2.25
C ILE A 146 12.55 -0.23 1.86
N VAL A 147 12.67 -1.16 2.79
CA VAL A 147 13.33 -2.46 2.54
C VAL A 147 12.57 -3.25 1.48
N GLN A 148 11.24 -3.34 1.59
CA GLN A 148 10.39 -4.02 0.60
C GLN A 148 10.48 -3.34 -0.78
N GLY A 149 10.48 -2.02 -0.83
CA GLY A 149 10.66 -1.27 -2.06
C GLY A 149 11.99 -1.59 -2.74
N ILE A 150 13.10 -1.62 -1.98
CA ILE A 150 14.42 -1.96 -2.50
C ILE A 150 14.46 -3.40 -3.01
N VAL A 151 13.98 -4.36 -2.21
CA VAL A 151 13.95 -5.78 -2.59
C VAL A 151 13.09 -6.00 -3.83
N ALA A 152 11.92 -5.37 -3.90
CA ALA A 152 11.06 -5.44 -5.08
C ALA A 152 11.75 -4.83 -6.33
N THR A 153 12.41 -3.68 -6.18
CA THR A 153 13.18 -3.04 -7.26
C THR A 153 14.24 -3.97 -7.83
N ILE A 154 15.00 -4.65 -6.97
CA ILE A 154 16.02 -5.62 -7.38
C ILE A 154 15.38 -6.78 -8.13
N GLY A 155 14.29 -7.34 -7.62
CA GLY A 155 13.57 -8.43 -8.29
C GLY A 155 13.03 -8.01 -9.67
N TYR A 156 12.37 -6.88 -9.75
CA TYR A 156 11.84 -6.39 -11.02
C TYR A 156 12.93 -6.10 -12.05
N TRP A 157 14.07 -5.58 -11.62
CA TRP A 157 15.25 -5.41 -12.47
C TRP A 157 15.80 -6.74 -12.99
N ILE A 158 15.97 -7.74 -12.12
CA ILE A 158 16.48 -9.08 -12.50
C ILE A 158 15.57 -9.74 -13.54
N PHE A 159 14.25 -9.64 -13.37
CA PHE A 159 13.28 -10.29 -14.24
C PHE A 159 12.83 -9.42 -15.43
N GLY A 160 13.54 -8.31 -15.71
CA GLY A 160 13.38 -7.52 -16.92
C GLY A 160 12.11 -6.68 -17.00
N ILE A 161 11.54 -6.31 -15.86
CA ILE A 161 10.43 -5.35 -15.81
C ILE A 161 10.95 -3.96 -16.18
N LYS A 162 10.30 -3.32 -17.16
CA LYS A 162 10.55 -1.91 -17.48
C LYS A 162 10.13 -1.06 -16.28
N ASP A 163 10.82 0.07 -16.09
CA ASP A 163 10.54 1.02 -15.02
C ASP A 163 10.55 0.37 -13.62
N PHE A 164 11.44 -0.61 -13.42
CA PHE A 164 11.57 -1.39 -12.19
C PHE A 164 11.67 -0.53 -10.92
N GLY A 165 12.30 0.65 -11.01
CA GLY A 165 12.40 1.60 -9.90
C GLY A 165 11.03 2.17 -9.49
N LEU A 166 10.18 2.49 -10.48
CA LEU A 166 8.81 2.93 -10.26
C LEU A 166 7.98 1.85 -9.55
N TRP A 167 7.99 0.64 -10.12
CA TRP A 167 7.22 -0.47 -9.57
C TRP A 167 7.73 -0.91 -8.19
N GLY A 168 9.04 -0.86 -7.97
CA GLY A 168 9.64 -1.09 -6.66
C GLY A 168 9.23 -0.04 -5.62
N PHE A 169 9.26 1.25 -5.99
CA PHE A 169 8.76 2.33 -5.13
C PHE A 169 7.28 2.13 -4.78
N LEU A 170 6.44 1.85 -5.78
CA LEU A 170 5.02 1.56 -5.54
C LEU A 170 4.82 0.35 -4.62
N THR A 171 5.58 -0.72 -4.83
CA THR A 171 5.54 -1.89 -3.94
C THR A 171 5.87 -1.51 -2.50
N GLY A 172 6.88 -0.67 -2.28
CA GLY A 172 7.22 -0.13 -0.97
C GLY A 172 6.09 0.69 -0.35
N VAL A 173 5.47 1.59 -1.11
CA VAL A 173 4.33 2.40 -0.62
C VAL A 173 3.13 1.51 -0.30
N PHE A 174 2.77 0.60 -1.19
CA PHE A 174 1.63 -0.31 -0.98
C PHE A 174 1.88 -1.32 0.13
N SER A 175 3.14 -1.64 0.45
CA SER A 175 3.48 -2.53 1.56
C SER A 175 3.00 -2.03 2.93
N MET A 176 2.73 -0.73 3.05
CA MET A 176 2.13 -0.16 4.25
C MET A 176 0.70 -0.68 4.51
N ILE A 177 0.05 -1.24 3.47
CA ILE A 177 -1.26 -1.87 3.59
C ILE A 177 -1.06 -3.35 3.94
N PRO A 178 -1.43 -3.79 5.16
CA PRO A 178 -1.20 -5.18 5.59
C PRO A 178 -1.86 -6.20 4.67
N VAL A 179 -1.23 -7.36 4.51
CA VAL A 179 -1.73 -8.57 3.83
C VAL A 179 -1.80 -8.47 2.30
N VAL A 180 -2.32 -7.39 1.75
CA VAL A 180 -2.62 -7.29 0.30
C VAL A 180 -1.65 -6.36 -0.43
N GLY A 181 -0.99 -5.45 0.29
CA GLY A 181 -0.31 -4.30 -0.28
C GLY A 181 0.68 -4.63 -1.40
N THR A 182 1.66 -5.49 -1.16
CA THR A 182 2.67 -5.82 -2.19
C THR A 182 2.10 -6.65 -3.33
N ALA A 183 1.07 -7.48 -3.06
CA ALA A 183 0.44 -8.35 -4.04
C ALA A 183 -0.27 -7.54 -5.15
N VAL A 184 -0.81 -6.38 -4.82
CA VAL A 184 -1.44 -5.46 -5.79
C VAL A 184 -0.47 -5.07 -6.92
N ILE A 185 0.81 -5.07 -6.66
CA ILE A 185 1.84 -4.68 -7.64
C ILE A 185 2.46 -5.90 -8.33
N TRP A 186 2.98 -6.89 -7.55
CA TRP A 186 3.72 -7.99 -8.18
C TRP A 186 2.82 -8.99 -8.93
N ILE A 187 1.54 -9.16 -8.54
CA ILE A 187 0.63 -10.06 -9.27
C ILE A 187 0.36 -9.56 -10.71
N PRO A 188 -0.06 -8.30 -10.94
CA PRO A 188 -0.21 -7.79 -12.29
C PRO A 188 1.08 -7.81 -13.12
N LEU A 189 2.23 -7.50 -12.51
CA LEU A 189 3.51 -7.53 -13.21
C LEU A 189 3.90 -8.96 -13.64
N THR A 190 3.65 -9.95 -12.78
CA THR A 190 3.86 -11.35 -13.13
C THR A 190 2.93 -11.77 -14.26
N ALA A 191 1.65 -11.40 -14.20
CA ALA A 191 0.68 -11.66 -15.25
C ALA A 191 1.09 -11.00 -16.60
N TYR A 192 1.58 -9.76 -16.54
CA TYR A 192 2.11 -9.06 -17.70
C TYR A 192 3.27 -9.82 -18.36
N LEU A 193 4.24 -10.33 -17.59
CA LEU A 193 5.34 -11.14 -18.14
C LEU A 193 4.84 -12.43 -18.79
N PHE A 194 3.81 -13.07 -18.23
CA PHE A 194 3.16 -14.22 -18.87
C PHE A 194 2.50 -13.84 -20.20
N SER A 195 1.86 -12.68 -20.29
CA SER A 195 1.16 -12.24 -21.52
C SER A 195 2.12 -12.05 -22.68
N ILE A 196 3.29 -11.46 -22.42
CA ILE A 196 4.33 -11.21 -23.44
C ILE A 196 5.24 -12.43 -23.72
N ASN A 197 4.81 -13.64 -23.33
CA ASN A 197 5.54 -14.90 -23.54
C ASN A 197 6.89 -15.01 -22.82
N GLN A 198 7.18 -14.20 -21.82
CA GLN A 198 8.38 -14.31 -20.99
C GLN A 198 8.13 -15.25 -19.79
N THR A 199 7.73 -16.49 -20.07
CA THR A 199 7.33 -17.47 -19.03
C THR A 199 8.41 -17.74 -18.00
N GLY A 200 9.69 -17.77 -18.41
CA GLY A 200 10.81 -17.95 -17.46
C GLY A 200 10.95 -16.81 -16.47
N ASN A 201 10.89 -15.55 -16.96
CA ASN A 201 10.95 -14.38 -16.11
C ASN A 201 9.70 -14.26 -15.22
N ALA A 202 8.53 -14.60 -15.76
CA ALA A 202 7.27 -14.61 -15.01
C ALA A 202 7.30 -15.62 -13.86
N ALA A 203 7.71 -16.85 -14.10
CA ALA A 203 7.85 -17.89 -13.08
C ALA A 203 8.92 -17.51 -12.03
N GLY A 204 10.05 -16.97 -12.50
CA GLY A 204 11.09 -16.47 -11.60
C GLY A 204 10.61 -15.33 -10.71
N LEU A 205 9.91 -14.35 -11.27
CA LEU A 205 9.32 -13.24 -10.49
C LEU A 205 8.27 -13.73 -9.50
N LEU A 206 7.42 -14.69 -9.90
CA LEU A 206 6.43 -15.29 -9.02
C LEU A 206 7.07 -15.93 -7.78
N ILE A 207 8.09 -16.77 -8.01
CA ILE A 207 8.82 -17.44 -6.93
C ILE A 207 9.53 -16.39 -6.04
N TYR A 208 10.20 -15.42 -6.66
CA TYR A 208 10.87 -14.34 -5.95
C TYR A 208 9.90 -13.54 -5.07
N ALA A 209 8.75 -13.19 -5.61
CA ALA A 209 7.74 -12.43 -4.88
C ALA A 209 7.17 -13.22 -3.70
N LEU A 210 6.84 -14.50 -3.90
CA LEU A 210 6.31 -15.37 -2.84
C LEU A 210 7.34 -15.64 -1.74
N VAL A 211 8.62 -15.86 -2.12
CA VAL A 211 9.68 -16.23 -1.16
C VAL A 211 10.28 -15.01 -0.48
N LEU A 212 10.59 -13.95 -1.22
CA LEU A 212 11.28 -12.77 -0.69
C LEU A 212 10.34 -11.61 -0.39
N ILE A 213 9.59 -11.10 -1.38
CA ILE A 213 8.80 -9.88 -1.19
C ILE A 213 7.74 -10.08 -0.10
N THR A 214 7.07 -11.23 -0.11
CA THR A 214 5.99 -11.51 0.87
C THR A 214 6.52 -11.81 2.26
N ASN A 215 7.71 -12.40 2.39
CA ASN A 215 8.27 -12.83 3.67
C ASN A 215 9.26 -11.84 4.30
N ILE A 216 9.56 -10.73 3.64
CA ILE A 216 10.49 -9.71 4.16
C ILE A 216 10.02 -9.15 5.51
N ASP A 217 8.71 -9.12 5.74
CA ASP A 217 8.08 -8.73 7.00
C ASP A 217 8.65 -9.53 8.19
N TYR A 218 8.79 -10.83 8.03
CA TYR A 218 9.33 -11.70 9.08
C TYR A 218 10.81 -11.40 9.33
N ILE A 219 11.58 -11.16 8.27
CA ILE A 219 13.02 -10.90 8.36
C ILE A 219 13.25 -9.56 9.07
N VAL A 220 12.53 -8.52 8.70
CA VAL A 220 12.66 -7.18 9.29
C VAL A 220 12.18 -7.18 10.75
N ARG A 221 11.10 -7.88 11.07
CA ARG A 221 10.58 -7.99 12.47
C ARG A 221 11.50 -8.77 13.40
N LEU A 222 12.33 -9.66 12.85
CA LEU A 222 13.35 -10.38 13.65
C LEU A 222 14.57 -9.53 13.98
N THR A 223 14.78 -8.42 13.26
CA THR A 223 15.95 -7.54 13.42
C THR A 223 15.63 -6.21 14.11
N LEU A 224 14.37 -5.87 14.28
CA LEU A 224 13.86 -4.69 15.00
C LEU A 224 13.36 -5.05 16.39
#